data_90cf073b443ca9e2a104f0b42f6c5127
#
_entry.id   90cf073b443ca9e2a104f0b42f6c5127
#
_cell.length_a   1.000
_cell.length_b   1.000
_cell.length_c   1.000
_cell.angle_alpha   90.00
_cell.angle_beta   90.00
_cell.angle_gamma   90.00
#
_symmetry.space_group_name_H-M   'P 1'
#
loop_
_entity.id
_entity.type
_entity.pdbx_description
1 polymer ?
#
loop_
_entity_poly.entity_id
_entity_poly.type
_entity_poly.pdbx_seq_one_letter_code
_entity_poly.pdbx_strand_id
1 'polypeptide(L)'
;IESGAIPGDRFVQVGLRGYWPPADTFDWMREQGMVWHTMQEIWDRGFKAVMDDAVREALASADHLYISVDVDSLDPSFAPGTGTPEPGGIATSDILRIVRQLAREHNVVGMDVVEVAPAYDVSELTVNVAHRLVMEALGGIAARRRDLGQ
;
A
#
# COMPACT_ATOMS: atom_id res chain seq x y z
N ILE A 1 11.43 -11.09 6.51
CA ILE A 1 12.74 -10.46 6.33
C ILE A 1 13.79 -11.19 7.17
N GLU A 2 13.65 -11.28 8.48
CA GLU A 2 14.61 -11.97 9.37
C GLU A 2 14.89 -13.43 8.97
N SER A 3 13.90 -14.15 8.47
CA SER A 3 14.08 -15.51 7.96
C SER A 3 14.78 -15.61 6.61
N GLY A 4 15.01 -14.49 5.94
CA GLY A 4 15.57 -14.42 4.59
C GLY A 4 14.57 -14.80 3.47
N ALA A 5 13.29 -15.00 3.80
CA ALA A 5 12.28 -15.34 2.79
C ALA A 5 12.00 -14.17 1.82
N ILE A 6 12.09 -12.94 2.32
CA ILE A 6 11.98 -11.72 1.51
C ILE A 6 13.19 -10.86 1.82
N PRO A 7 14.03 -10.48 0.85
CA PRO A 7 15.09 -9.49 1.06
C PRO A 7 14.49 -8.13 1.49
N GLY A 8 15.12 -7.45 2.43
CA GLY A 8 14.60 -6.19 2.97
C GLY A 8 14.47 -5.09 1.90
N ASP A 9 15.41 -5.02 0.95
CA ASP A 9 15.40 -4.09 -0.18
C ASP A 9 14.25 -4.31 -1.18
N ARG A 10 13.47 -5.38 -0.99
CA ARG A 10 12.23 -5.69 -1.75
C ARG A 10 10.96 -5.37 -0.98
N PHE A 11 11.09 -4.95 0.26
CA PHE A 11 9.98 -4.58 1.11
C PHE A 11 9.92 -3.05 1.20
N VAL A 12 8.95 -2.47 0.49
CA VAL A 12 8.76 -1.02 0.43
C VAL A 12 7.45 -0.65 1.12
N GLN A 13 7.54 0.23 2.10
CA GLN A 13 6.38 0.77 2.82
C GLN A 13 6.06 2.18 2.34
N VAL A 14 4.77 2.50 2.21
CA VAL A 14 4.31 3.83 1.79
C VAL A 14 3.21 4.33 2.72
N GLY A 15 3.32 5.55 3.20
CA GLY A 15 2.28 6.20 3.99
C GLY A 15 2.54 6.21 5.49
N LEU A 16 3.73 5.88 5.94
CA LEU A 16 4.09 5.92 7.36
C LEU A 16 3.93 7.34 7.94
N ARG A 17 3.28 7.42 9.10
CA ARG A 17 3.05 8.68 9.83
C ARG A 17 2.82 8.43 11.31
N GLY A 18 2.63 9.52 12.05
CA GLY A 18 2.46 9.48 13.50
C GLY A 18 3.80 9.31 14.24
N TYR A 19 3.73 8.82 15.46
CA TYR A 19 4.88 8.66 16.36
C TYR A 19 5.33 7.21 16.52
N TRP A 20 4.91 6.35 15.64
CA TRP A 20 5.24 4.94 15.59
C TRP A 20 5.76 4.56 14.20
N PRO A 21 6.73 3.64 14.09
CA PRO A 21 7.41 2.91 15.14
C PRO A 21 8.50 3.73 15.87
N PRO A 22 9.04 3.24 17.01
CA PRO A 22 10.12 3.91 17.72
C PRO A 22 11.43 3.89 16.93
N ALA A 23 12.40 4.73 17.35
CA ALA A 23 13.63 4.96 16.60
C ALA A 23 14.47 3.69 16.36
N ASP A 24 14.53 2.78 17.33
CA ASP A 24 15.26 1.51 17.24
C ASP A 24 14.67 0.58 16.16
N THR A 25 13.36 0.63 15.93
CA THR A 25 12.72 -0.08 14.84
C THR A 25 13.14 0.48 13.48
N PHE A 26 13.23 1.80 13.33
CA PHE A 26 13.77 2.41 12.12
C PHE A 26 15.24 2.07 11.88
N ASP A 27 16.04 1.95 12.93
CA ASP A 27 17.43 1.52 12.82
C ASP A 27 17.50 0.08 12.31
N TRP A 28 16.70 -0.83 12.88
CA TRP A 28 16.57 -2.20 12.38
C TRP A 28 16.12 -2.25 10.91
N MET A 29 15.10 -1.48 10.52
CA MET A 29 14.64 -1.41 9.12
C MET A 29 15.76 -1.00 8.17
N ARG A 30 16.60 -0.01 8.56
CA ARG A 30 17.75 0.40 7.76
C ARG A 30 18.80 -0.70 7.65
N GLU A 31 19.10 -1.41 8.75
CA GLU A 31 20.02 -2.55 8.74
C GLU A 31 19.55 -3.68 7.82
N GLN A 32 18.23 -3.89 7.71
CA GLN A 32 17.65 -4.85 6.77
C GLN A 32 17.58 -4.36 5.32
N GLY A 33 17.94 -3.11 5.06
CA GLY A 33 17.84 -2.51 3.73
C GLY A 33 16.40 -2.18 3.30
N MET A 34 15.45 -2.13 4.24
CA MET A 34 14.06 -1.79 3.93
C MET A 34 13.94 -0.35 3.46
N VAL A 35 13.01 -0.11 2.56
CA VAL A 35 12.69 1.22 2.04
C VAL A 35 11.32 1.65 2.55
N TRP A 36 11.18 2.93 2.89
CA TRP A 36 9.89 3.49 3.27
C TRP A 36 9.75 4.93 2.81
N HIS A 37 8.51 5.30 2.48
CA HIS A 37 8.08 6.64 2.11
C HIS A 37 7.04 7.12 3.10
N THR A 38 7.31 8.26 3.73
CA THR A 38 6.41 8.83 4.74
C THR A 38 5.28 9.63 4.12
N MET A 39 4.21 9.88 4.89
CA MET A 39 3.18 10.84 4.47
C MET A 39 3.75 12.26 4.27
N GLN A 40 4.77 12.67 5.04
CA GLN A 40 5.44 13.95 4.82
C GLN A 40 6.03 14.03 3.41
N GLU A 41 6.68 12.98 2.94
CA GLU A 41 7.21 12.93 1.58
C GLU A 41 6.08 12.98 0.52
N ILE A 42 4.97 12.30 0.79
CA ILE A 42 3.79 12.34 -0.08
C ILE A 42 3.19 13.74 -0.18
N TRP A 43 3.12 14.47 0.93
CA TRP A 43 2.64 15.85 0.93
C TRP A 43 3.55 16.81 0.17
N ASP A 44 4.86 16.61 0.27
CA ASP A 44 5.86 17.47 -0.38
C ASP A 44 5.97 17.20 -1.89
N ARG A 45 5.84 15.95 -2.33
CA ARG A 45 6.13 15.50 -3.70
C ARG A 45 4.89 15.06 -4.49
N GLY A 46 3.79 14.81 -3.81
CA GLY A 46 2.59 14.20 -4.38
C GLY A 46 2.62 12.67 -4.41
N PHE A 47 1.45 12.07 -4.15
CA PHE A 47 1.30 10.62 -4.01
C PHE A 47 1.80 9.84 -5.23
N LYS A 48 1.47 10.30 -6.44
CA LYS A 48 1.90 9.59 -7.67
C LYS A 48 3.42 9.53 -7.80
N ALA A 49 4.13 10.61 -7.55
CA ALA A 49 5.58 10.65 -7.69
C ALA A 49 6.28 9.71 -6.69
N VAL A 50 5.76 9.65 -5.46
CA VAL A 50 6.27 8.73 -4.43
C VAL A 50 5.98 7.28 -4.80
N MET A 51 4.79 6.98 -5.31
CA MET A 51 4.45 5.62 -5.75
C MET A 51 5.28 5.17 -6.96
N ASP A 52 5.59 6.06 -7.90
CA ASP A 52 6.47 5.72 -9.03
C ASP A 52 7.88 5.32 -8.53
N ASP A 53 8.40 5.97 -7.50
CA ASP A 53 9.67 5.61 -6.86
C ASP A 53 9.55 4.27 -6.11
N ALA A 54 8.54 4.11 -5.26
CA ALA A 54 8.31 2.90 -4.49
C ALA A 54 8.20 1.64 -5.36
N VAL A 55 7.48 1.75 -6.49
CA VAL A 55 7.35 0.64 -7.44
C VAL A 55 8.68 0.33 -8.13
N ARG A 56 9.44 1.35 -8.52
CA ARG A 56 10.77 1.17 -9.13
C ARG A 56 11.72 0.46 -8.16
N GLU A 57 11.69 0.82 -6.88
CA GLU A 57 12.49 0.21 -5.83
C GLU A 57 12.07 -1.25 -5.58
N ALA A 58 10.78 -1.51 -5.40
CA ALA A 58 10.27 -2.86 -5.19
C ALA A 58 10.58 -3.81 -6.36
N LEU A 59 10.62 -3.29 -7.59
CA LEU A 59 10.88 -4.06 -8.81
C LEU A 59 12.33 -3.96 -9.31
N ALA A 60 13.25 -3.32 -8.60
CA ALA A 60 14.63 -3.12 -9.04
C ALA A 60 15.36 -4.42 -9.45
N SER A 61 14.97 -5.55 -8.87
CA SER A 61 15.50 -6.87 -9.19
C SER A 61 14.43 -7.98 -9.03
N ALA A 62 13.15 -7.64 -9.30
CA ALA A 62 12.01 -8.56 -9.23
C ALA A 62 11.06 -8.35 -10.41
N ASP A 63 10.46 -9.43 -10.89
CA ASP A 63 9.50 -9.42 -12.00
C ASP A 63 8.04 -9.49 -11.53
N HIS A 64 7.84 -9.63 -10.22
CA HIS A 64 6.54 -9.86 -9.60
C HIS A 64 6.29 -8.88 -8.47
N LEU A 65 5.07 -8.46 -8.33
CA LEU A 65 4.64 -7.55 -7.27
C LEU A 65 3.57 -8.23 -6.41
N TYR A 66 3.74 -8.16 -5.10
CA TYR A 66 2.70 -8.43 -4.11
C TYR A 66 2.26 -7.11 -3.50
N ILE A 67 0.96 -6.87 -3.39
CA ILE A 67 0.40 -5.64 -2.85
C ILE A 67 -0.30 -5.96 -1.52
N SER A 68 0.17 -5.37 -0.44
CA SER A 68 -0.55 -5.36 0.85
C SER A 68 -1.09 -3.95 1.09
N VAL A 69 -2.40 -3.83 1.24
CA VAL A 69 -3.05 -2.56 1.56
C VAL A 69 -3.57 -2.62 2.99
N ASP A 70 -2.87 -1.93 3.87
CA ASP A 70 -3.35 -1.67 5.20
C ASP A 70 -4.31 -0.48 5.15
N VAL A 71 -5.56 -0.68 5.63
CA VAL A 71 -6.57 0.38 5.55
C VAL A 71 -6.28 1.54 6.51
N ASP A 72 -5.44 1.34 7.50
CA ASP A 72 -5.00 2.42 8.38
C ASP A 72 -4.01 3.38 7.70
N SER A 73 -3.42 3.02 6.56
CA SER A 73 -2.66 3.95 5.71
C SER A 73 -3.52 5.07 5.13
N LEU A 74 -4.83 4.87 5.07
CA LEU A 74 -5.78 5.89 4.63
C LEU A 74 -6.10 6.87 5.78
N ASP A 75 -6.51 8.08 5.41
CA ASP A 75 -7.01 9.02 6.39
C ASP A 75 -8.29 8.49 7.05
N PRO A 76 -8.46 8.62 8.39
CA PRO A 76 -9.64 8.14 9.10
C PRO A 76 -10.96 8.76 8.64
N SER A 77 -10.93 9.89 7.92
CA SER A 77 -12.12 10.45 7.28
C SER A 77 -12.67 9.55 6.17
N PHE A 78 -11.86 8.64 5.63
CA PHE A 78 -12.23 7.68 4.60
C PHE A 78 -12.33 6.24 5.12
N ALA A 79 -11.47 5.87 6.07
CA ALA A 79 -11.40 4.51 6.60
C ALA A 79 -11.27 4.50 8.13
N PRO A 80 -12.34 4.85 8.86
CA PRO A 80 -12.32 4.91 10.33
C PRO A 80 -12.35 3.53 11.01
N GLY A 81 -12.77 2.47 10.31
CA GLY A 81 -12.95 1.12 10.86
C GLY A 81 -11.67 0.31 10.88
N THR A 82 -10.69 0.76 11.65
CA THR A 82 -9.39 0.10 11.85
C THR A 82 -8.94 0.20 13.32
N GLY A 83 -7.92 -0.57 13.69
CA GLY A 83 -7.41 -0.62 15.06
C GLY A 83 -6.57 0.60 15.44
N THR A 84 -5.86 1.18 14.50
CA THR A 84 -4.87 2.26 14.71
C THR A 84 -5.09 3.44 13.76
N PRO A 85 -6.27 4.10 13.80
CA PRO A 85 -6.55 5.24 12.92
C PRO A 85 -5.63 6.42 13.25
N GLU A 86 -4.89 6.93 12.27
CA GLU A 86 -4.01 8.08 12.39
C GLU A 86 -4.38 9.14 11.34
N PRO A 87 -4.62 10.42 11.73
CA PRO A 87 -4.93 11.49 10.78
C PRO A 87 -3.83 11.78 9.78
N GLY A 88 -4.19 12.38 8.65
CA GLY A 88 -3.24 12.79 7.62
C GLY A 88 -2.79 11.65 6.70
N GLY A 89 -3.62 10.62 6.54
CA GLY A 89 -3.35 9.50 5.66
C GLY A 89 -3.69 9.74 4.19
N ILE A 90 -3.61 8.67 3.41
CA ILE A 90 -3.85 8.67 1.96
C ILE A 90 -5.35 8.83 1.68
N ALA A 91 -5.70 9.59 0.64
CA ALA A 91 -7.08 9.69 0.18
C ALA A 91 -7.53 8.43 -0.57
N THR A 92 -8.78 8.03 -0.42
CA THR A 92 -9.33 6.86 -1.13
C THR A 92 -9.23 6.97 -2.64
N SER A 93 -9.40 8.18 -3.20
CA SER A 93 -9.26 8.40 -4.64
C SER A 93 -7.88 8.04 -5.17
N ASP A 94 -6.85 8.25 -4.36
CA ASP A 94 -5.47 8.02 -4.75
C ASP A 94 -5.10 6.53 -4.63
N ILE A 95 -5.46 5.90 -3.51
CA ILE A 95 -5.17 4.47 -3.33
C ILE A 95 -5.95 3.59 -4.34
N LEU A 96 -7.19 3.92 -4.65
CA LEU A 96 -7.99 3.18 -5.64
C LEU A 96 -7.37 3.28 -7.04
N ARG A 97 -6.92 4.46 -7.44
CA ARG A 97 -6.25 4.66 -8.73
C ARG A 97 -4.95 3.88 -8.83
N ILE A 98 -4.12 3.96 -7.78
CA ILE A 98 -2.82 3.30 -7.82
C ILE A 98 -2.94 1.78 -7.80
N VAL A 99 -3.83 1.20 -6.99
CA VAL A 99 -4.07 -0.25 -6.98
C VAL A 99 -4.49 -0.75 -8.37
N ARG A 100 -5.42 -0.05 -9.04
CA ARG A 100 -5.81 -0.38 -10.40
C ARG A 100 -4.65 -0.25 -11.39
N GLN A 101 -3.88 0.81 -11.28
CA GLN A 101 -2.72 1.05 -12.15
C GLN A 101 -1.66 -0.04 -11.97
N LEU A 102 -1.27 -0.36 -10.74
CA LEU A 102 -0.30 -1.41 -10.43
C LEU A 102 -0.74 -2.76 -10.99
N ALA A 103 -2.01 -3.12 -10.77
CA ALA A 103 -2.56 -4.38 -11.26
C ALA A 103 -2.65 -4.45 -12.79
N ARG A 104 -2.75 -3.32 -13.48
CA ARG A 104 -2.76 -3.25 -14.95
C ARG A 104 -1.36 -3.24 -15.55
N GLU A 105 -0.44 -2.50 -14.95
CA GLU A 105 0.88 -2.23 -15.54
C GLU A 105 1.92 -3.27 -15.15
N HIS A 106 1.79 -3.90 -13.97
CA HIS A 106 2.75 -4.82 -13.42
C HIS A 106 2.21 -6.25 -13.24
N ASN A 107 3.10 -7.20 -13.09
CA ASN A 107 2.75 -8.59 -12.83
C ASN A 107 2.44 -8.79 -11.33
N VAL A 108 1.22 -8.44 -10.93
CA VAL A 108 0.74 -8.63 -9.57
C VAL A 108 0.36 -10.08 -9.36
N VAL A 109 1.07 -10.77 -8.46
CA VAL A 109 0.89 -12.21 -8.16
C VAL A 109 0.02 -12.46 -6.94
N GLY A 110 -0.21 -11.44 -6.12
CA GLY A 110 -1.08 -11.52 -4.95
C GLY A 110 -1.38 -10.14 -4.38
N MET A 111 -2.47 -10.08 -3.64
CA MET A 111 -2.88 -8.89 -2.89
C MET A 111 -3.63 -9.30 -1.64
N ASP A 112 -3.43 -8.56 -0.57
CA ASP A 112 -4.32 -8.57 0.58
C ASP A 112 -4.81 -7.16 0.94
N VAL A 113 -5.86 -7.09 1.74
CA VAL A 113 -6.33 -5.87 2.39
C VAL A 113 -6.46 -6.21 3.87
N VAL A 114 -5.71 -5.54 4.70
CA VAL A 114 -5.57 -5.86 6.13
C VAL A 114 -6.09 -4.75 7.03
N GLU A 115 -6.17 -5.04 8.32
CA GLU A 115 -6.59 -4.11 9.38
C GLU A 115 -8.04 -3.59 9.29
N VAL A 116 -8.88 -4.18 8.45
CA VAL A 116 -10.31 -3.85 8.45
C VAL A 116 -10.96 -4.37 9.73
N ALA A 117 -11.49 -3.47 10.55
CA ALA A 117 -12.15 -3.76 11.81
C ALA A 117 -13.65 -3.35 11.76
N PRO A 118 -14.55 -4.21 11.27
CA PRO A 118 -15.96 -3.86 11.07
C PRO A 118 -16.68 -3.41 12.35
N ALA A 119 -16.25 -3.90 13.52
CA ALA A 119 -16.82 -3.52 14.80
C ALA A 119 -16.59 -2.02 15.16
N TYR A 120 -15.59 -1.41 14.57
CA TYR A 120 -15.25 0.01 14.75
C TYR A 120 -15.68 0.88 13.56
N ASP A 121 -16.20 0.25 12.51
CA ASP A 121 -16.51 0.94 11.25
C ASP A 121 -17.83 1.71 11.35
N VAL A 122 -17.81 2.96 10.92
CA VAL A 122 -19.00 3.81 10.91
C VAL A 122 -19.67 3.66 9.53
N SER A 123 -20.91 3.17 9.54
CA SER A 123 -21.70 2.98 8.31
C SER A 123 -21.01 2.10 7.25
N GLU A 124 -20.20 1.16 7.67
CA GLU A 124 -19.48 0.23 6.78
C GLU A 124 -18.58 0.96 5.76
N LEU A 125 -18.09 2.15 6.09
CA LEU A 125 -17.31 2.98 5.18
C LEU A 125 -16.00 2.30 4.81
N THR A 126 -15.27 1.79 5.81
CA THR A 126 -13.99 1.09 5.61
C THR A 126 -14.18 -0.23 4.88
N VAL A 127 -15.23 -1.00 5.22
CA VAL A 127 -15.58 -2.24 4.52
C VAL A 127 -15.84 -1.99 3.03
N ASN A 128 -16.57 -0.91 2.71
CA ASN A 128 -16.82 -0.53 1.32
C ASN A 128 -15.54 -0.10 0.58
N VAL A 129 -14.63 0.61 1.25
CA VAL A 129 -13.32 0.95 0.68
C VAL A 129 -12.52 -0.32 0.41
N ALA A 130 -12.43 -1.23 1.37
CA ALA A 130 -11.71 -2.51 1.23
C ALA A 130 -12.28 -3.35 0.06
N HIS A 131 -13.60 -3.48 -0.02
CA HIS A 131 -14.26 -4.14 -1.15
C HIS A 131 -13.87 -3.49 -2.48
N ARG A 132 -13.89 -2.15 -2.53
CA ARG A 132 -13.55 -1.43 -3.76
C ARG A 132 -12.09 -1.61 -4.16
N LEU A 133 -11.15 -1.68 -3.23
CA LEU A 133 -9.74 -1.97 -3.51
C LEU A 133 -9.57 -3.32 -4.22
N VAL A 134 -10.25 -4.36 -3.73
CA VAL A 134 -10.25 -5.68 -4.39
C VAL A 134 -10.81 -5.59 -5.81
N MET A 135 -11.91 -4.87 -6.00
CA MET A 135 -12.52 -4.70 -7.33
C MET A 135 -11.62 -3.93 -8.30
N GLU A 136 -10.88 -2.92 -7.81
CA GLU A 136 -9.90 -2.19 -8.66
C GLU A 136 -8.73 -3.08 -9.06
N ALA A 137 -8.22 -3.91 -8.16
CA ALA A 137 -7.17 -4.88 -8.49
C ALA A 137 -7.65 -5.89 -9.54
N LEU A 138 -8.80 -6.50 -9.35
CA LEU A 138 -9.39 -7.44 -10.32
C LEU A 138 -9.63 -6.78 -11.68
N GLY A 139 -10.15 -5.56 -11.70
CA GLY A 139 -10.35 -4.77 -12.92
C GLY A 139 -9.03 -4.46 -13.64
N GLY A 140 -7.97 -4.14 -12.89
CA GLY A 140 -6.63 -3.92 -13.41
C GLY A 140 -6.05 -5.19 -14.04
N ILE A 141 -6.12 -6.32 -13.33
CA ILE A 141 -5.66 -7.64 -13.84
C ILE A 141 -6.40 -8.04 -15.10
N ALA A 142 -7.73 -7.90 -15.12
CA ALA A 142 -8.54 -8.22 -16.29
C ALA A 142 -8.16 -7.34 -17.51
N ALA A 143 -7.94 -6.04 -17.27
CA ALA A 143 -7.49 -5.13 -18.33
C ALA A 143 -6.10 -5.52 -18.86
N ARG A 144 -5.14 -5.85 -17.97
CA ARG A 144 -3.81 -6.32 -18.35
C ARG A 144 -3.88 -7.58 -19.21
N ARG A 145 -4.64 -8.60 -18.80
CA ARG A 145 -4.79 -9.85 -19.56
C ARG A 145 -5.34 -9.59 -20.96
N ARG A 146 -6.38 -8.78 -21.05
CA ARG A 146 -6.95 -8.39 -22.36
C ARG A 146 -5.90 -7.68 -23.23
N ASP A 147 -5.15 -6.74 -22.67
CA ASP A 147 -4.14 -5.96 -23.39
C ASP A 147 -2.96 -6.84 -23.86
N LEU A 148 -2.71 -7.97 -23.18
CA LEU A 148 -1.73 -9.00 -23.54
C LEU A 148 -2.30 -10.12 -24.44
N GLY A 149 -3.58 -10.10 -24.76
CA GLY A 149 -4.23 -11.12 -25.59
C GLY A 149 -4.47 -12.46 -24.87
N GLN A 150 -4.60 -12.43 -23.55
CA GLN A 150 -4.81 -13.61 -22.69
C GLN A 150 -6.24 -13.73 -22.19
#